data_f56cb6a12f99b0e0bbc3d711ff0d4b3a
#
_entry.id   f56cb6a12f99b0e0bbc3d711ff0d4b3a
#
_cell.length_a   1.000
_cell.length_b   1.000
_cell.length_c   1.000
_cell.angle_alpha   90.00
_cell.angle_beta   90.00
_cell.angle_gamma   90.00
#
_symmetry.space_group_name_H-M   'P 1'
#
loop_
_entity.id
_entity.type
_entity.pdbx_description
1 polymer ?
#
loop_
_entity_poly.entity_id
_entity_poly.type
_entity_poly.pdbx_seq_one_letter_code
_entity_poly.pdbx_strand_id
1 'polypeptide(L)'
;YDDCCLSYGDGNFGELVHAAGGDNLGSHWLHGTFGTLHPEQVIAADPEVVLVTGANWTLYSPAGDWVNLGPGADPAAGRDRLRRLMQRPAYRALSAVRAGRVHAIWHPFYDNPYYFIALQRVAKWLHPDRFASLDPDATFRELHARFLPVPYQPGYWLSLDNP
;
A
#
# COMPACT_ATOMS: atom_id res chain seq x y z
N TYR A 1 -2.21 -8.48 -9.94
CA TYR A 1 -2.71 -9.53 -10.85
C TYR A 1 -2.25 -9.29 -12.27
N ASP A 2 -2.34 -8.08 -12.74
CA ASP A 2 -2.13 -7.72 -14.14
C ASP A 2 -0.77 -7.04 -14.34
N ASP A 3 -0.38 -6.87 -15.60
CA ASP A 3 0.93 -6.33 -15.95
C ASP A 3 1.13 -4.87 -15.50
N CYS A 4 0.10 -4.11 -15.38
CA CYS A 4 -0.09 -2.75 -14.86
C CYS A 4 -1.55 -2.38 -15.19
N CYS A 5 -2.13 -1.48 -14.66
CA CYS A 5 -2.04 -0.57 -13.55
C CYS A 5 -3.43 -0.55 -12.94
N LEU A 6 -3.86 -1.70 -12.39
CA LEU A 6 -5.12 -1.74 -11.65
C LEU A 6 -4.99 -0.75 -10.49
N SER A 7 -5.88 0.23 -10.45
CA SER A 7 -5.82 1.34 -9.50
C SER A 7 -7.16 1.59 -8.85
N TYR A 8 -7.17 2.29 -7.74
CA TYR A 8 -8.39 2.74 -7.07
C TYR A 8 -8.77 4.14 -7.56
N GLY A 9 -10.08 4.34 -7.80
CA GLY A 9 -10.67 5.66 -7.97
C GLY A 9 -10.98 6.30 -6.62
N ASP A 10 -12.20 6.82 -6.43
CA ASP A 10 -12.57 7.56 -5.21
C ASP A 10 -12.89 6.66 -4.00
N GLY A 11 -13.12 5.36 -4.21
CA GLY A 11 -13.46 4.41 -3.14
C GLY A 11 -12.26 3.65 -2.58
N ASN A 12 -12.47 2.94 -1.46
CA ASN A 12 -11.49 2.06 -0.82
C ASN A 12 -10.16 2.79 -0.53
N PHE A 13 -9.07 2.36 -1.15
CA PHE A 13 -7.76 2.97 -0.93
C PHE A 13 -7.62 4.37 -1.52
N GLY A 14 -8.44 4.76 -2.52
CA GLY A 14 -8.51 6.15 -2.97
C GLY A 14 -9.03 7.07 -1.87
N GLU A 15 -10.12 6.68 -1.21
CA GLU A 15 -10.63 7.39 -0.03
C GLU A 15 -9.59 7.47 1.09
N LEU A 16 -8.87 6.37 1.37
CA LEU A 16 -7.80 6.34 2.37
C LEU A 16 -6.69 7.33 2.04
N VAL A 17 -6.26 7.40 0.77
CA VAL A 17 -5.23 8.35 0.31
C VAL A 17 -5.71 9.79 0.50
N HIS A 18 -6.95 10.11 0.11
CA HIS A 18 -7.53 11.45 0.32
C HIS A 18 -7.64 11.80 1.81
N ALA A 19 -8.12 10.88 2.64
CA ALA A 19 -8.22 11.09 4.09
C ALA A 19 -6.84 11.30 4.75
N ALA A 20 -5.79 10.70 4.17
CA ALA A 20 -4.40 10.89 4.59
C ALA A 20 -3.77 12.20 4.07
N GLY A 21 -4.51 13.01 3.31
CA GLY A 21 -4.05 14.26 2.73
C GLY A 21 -3.27 14.12 1.42
N GLY A 22 -3.42 12.99 0.73
CA GLY A 22 -2.85 12.74 -0.59
C GLY A 22 -3.81 13.05 -1.73
N ASP A 23 -3.27 13.20 -2.92
CA ASP A 23 -4.01 13.26 -4.18
C ASP A 23 -3.91 11.90 -4.88
N ASN A 24 -5.04 11.18 -4.98
CA ASN A 24 -5.06 9.87 -5.59
C ASN A 24 -5.15 9.97 -7.11
N LEU A 25 -4.09 9.58 -7.80
CA LEU A 25 -4.01 9.62 -9.26
C LEU A 25 -5.19 8.92 -9.96
N GLY A 26 -5.64 7.79 -9.41
CA GLY A 26 -6.77 7.04 -9.98
C GLY A 26 -8.07 7.82 -10.00
N SER A 27 -8.30 8.71 -9.04
CA SER A 27 -9.52 9.53 -8.96
C SER A 27 -9.64 10.53 -10.11
N HIS A 28 -8.55 10.86 -10.79
CA HIS A 28 -8.58 11.77 -11.94
C HIS A 28 -9.14 11.13 -13.23
N TRP A 29 -9.11 9.80 -13.32
CA TRP A 29 -9.50 9.10 -14.56
C TRP A 29 -10.49 7.95 -14.37
N LEU A 30 -10.62 7.44 -13.15
CA LEU A 30 -11.50 6.31 -12.88
C LEU A 30 -12.80 6.77 -12.23
N HIS A 31 -13.91 6.47 -12.89
CA HIS A 31 -15.24 6.67 -12.33
C HIS A 31 -15.65 5.41 -11.56
N GLY A 32 -15.60 5.46 -10.23
CA GLY A 32 -15.95 4.35 -9.35
C GLY A 32 -14.82 3.87 -8.44
N THR A 33 -14.96 2.66 -7.91
CA THR A 33 -14.07 2.19 -6.85
C THR A 33 -12.69 1.79 -7.36
N PHE A 34 -12.61 1.12 -8.53
CA PHE A 34 -11.35 0.70 -9.13
C PHE A 34 -11.49 0.51 -10.64
N GLY A 35 -10.37 0.51 -11.33
CA GLY A 35 -10.26 0.28 -12.76
C GLY A 35 -8.80 0.22 -13.21
N THR A 36 -8.58 -0.01 -14.49
CA THR A 36 -7.23 -0.07 -15.05
C THR A 36 -6.87 1.26 -15.71
N LEU A 37 -5.77 1.86 -15.26
CA LEU A 37 -5.16 3.02 -15.90
C LEU A 37 -4.27 2.58 -17.06
N HIS A 38 -4.14 3.43 -18.06
CA HIS A 38 -3.19 3.19 -19.13
C HIS A 38 -1.76 3.40 -18.60
N PRO A 39 -0.79 2.50 -18.87
CA PRO A 39 0.57 2.63 -18.37
C PRO A 39 1.22 3.98 -18.69
N GLU A 40 0.96 4.52 -19.88
CA GLU A 40 1.48 5.83 -20.31
C GLU A 40 0.91 7.00 -19.51
N GLN A 41 -0.34 6.91 -19.03
CA GLN A 41 -0.92 7.92 -18.13
C GLN A 41 -0.19 7.93 -16.78
N VAL A 42 0.11 6.74 -16.24
CA VAL A 42 0.85 6.61 -14.97
C VAL A 42 2.27 7.14 -15.12
N ILE A 43 2.95 6.81 -16.20
CA ILE A 43 4.31 7.31 -16.49
C ILE A 43 4.32 8.83 -16.68
N ALA A 44 3.36 9.36 -17.43
CA ALA A 44 3.27 10.81 -17.69
C ALA A 44 2.93 11.62 -16.44
N ALA A 45 2.14 11.06 -15.54
CA ALA A 45 1.79 11.70 -14.27
C ALA A 45 2.91 11.64 -13.23
N ASP A 46 3.82 10.66 -13.33
CA ASP A 46 4.99 10.44 -12.46
C ASP A 46 4.69 10.66 -10.98
N PRO A 47 3.84 9.84 -10.33
CA PRO A 47 3.42 10.05 -8.96
C PRO A 47 4.60 10.07 -7.99
N GLU A 48 4.52 10.92 -6.96
CA GLU A 48 5.56 11.06 -5.94
C GLU A 48 5.67 9.85 -5.01
N VAL A 49 4.59 9.07 -4.86
CA VAL A 49 4.51 7.89 -4.00
C VAL A 49 3.76 6.79 -4.74
N VAL A 50 4.26 5.57 -4.65
CA VAL A 50 3.54 4.37 -5.11
C VAL A 50 3.07 3.60 -3.89
N LEU A 51 1.76 3.39 -3.79
CA LEU A 51 1.14 2.56 -2.76
C LEU A 51 0.56 1.29 -3.39
N VAL A 52 1.10 0.14 -2.99
CA VAL A 52 0.65 -1.19 -3.44
C VAL A 52 -0.19 -1.84 -2.35
N THR A 53 -1.30 -2.47 -2.71
CA THR A 53 -2.05 -3.31 -1.77
C THR A 53 -1.67 -4.77 -1.93
N GLY A 54 -1.58 -5.50 -0.84
CA GLY A 54 -1.20 -6.90 -0.84
C GLY A 54 -1.87 -7.72 0.25
N ALA A 55 -1.99 -9.01 0.01
CA ALA A 55 -2.48 -9.98 0.99
C ALA A 55 -2.05 -11.40 0.58
N ASN A 56 -2.40 -12.40 1.37
CA ASN A 56 -2.26 -13.79 0.96
C ASN A 56 -3.42 -14.19 0.03
N TRP A 57 -3.18 -14.14 -1.27
CA TRP A 57 -4.16 -14.50 -2.30
C TRP A 57 -4.04 -15.94 -2.80
N THR A 58 -3.33 -16.80 -2.08
CA THR A 58 -3.06 -18.20 -2.51
C THR A 58 -4.33 -18.97 -2.87
N LEU A 59 -5.43 -18.71 -2.16
CA LEU A 59 -6.73 -19.38 -2.44
C LEU A 59 -7.35 -18.93 -3.78
N TYR A 60 -7.07 -17.72 -4.23
CA TYR A 60 -7.66 -17.16 -5.46
C TYR A 60 -6.75 -17.27 -6.67
N SER A 61 -5.45 -17.23 -6.45
CA SER A 61 -4.44 -17.28 -7.50
C SER A 61 -3.16 -17.94 -6.98
N PRO A 62 -3.08 -19.29 -6.93
CA PRO A 62 -1.95 -20.01 -6.33
C PRO A 62 -0.58 -19.67 -6.92
N ALA A 63 -0.54 -19.33 -8.22
CA ALA A 63 0.67 -18.94 -8.95
C ALA A 63 0.81 -17.41 -9.13
N GLY A 64 -0.03 -16.62 -8.49
CA GLY A 64 -0.05 -15.16 -8.66
C GLY A 64 1.20 -14.48 -8.10
N ASP A 65 1.50 -13.31 -8.68
CA ASP A 65 2.65 -12.49 -8.33
C ASP A 65 2.22 -11.31 -7.46
N TRP A 66 1.87 -11.55 -6.21
CA TRP A 66 1.41 -10.54 -5.26
C TRP A 66 2.41 -10.32 -4.12
N VAL A 67 2.35 -9.15 -3.49
CA VAL A 67 3.04 -8.88 -2.24
C VAL A 67 2.24 -9.51 -1.10
N ASN A 68 2.77 -10.54 -0.46
CA ASN A 68 2.12 -11.17 0.68
C ASN A 68 2.23 -10.27 1.91
N LEU A 69 1.08 -9.85 2.44
CA LEU A 69 0.96 -9.02 3.63
C LEU A 69 -0.16 -9.55 4.54
N GLY A 70 -0.05 -9.25 5.81
CA GLY A 70 -1.00 -9.62 6.85
C GLY A 70 -0.29 -10.10 8.11
N PRO A 71 -1.03 -10.56 9.13
CA PRO A 71 -0.44 -10.98 10.39
C PRO A 71 0.58 -12.10 10.19
N GLY A 72 1.81 -11.88 10.63
CA GLY A 72 2.91 -12.83 10.53
C GLY A 72 3.53 -13.01 9.14
N ALA A 73 3.17 -12.19 8.15
CA ALA A 73 3.81 -12.24 6.84
C ALA A 73 5.30 -11.86 6.93
N ASP A 74 6.14 -12.58 6.17
CA ASP A 74 7.58 -12.31 6.12
C ASP A 74 7.87 -11.00 5.34
N PRO A 75 8.39 -9.95 6.00
CA PRO A 75 8.65 -8.68 5.35
C PRO A 75 9.80 -8.74 4.34
N ALA A 76 10.75 -9.69 4.49
CA ALA A 76 11.85 -9.84 3.54
C ALA A 76 11.34 -10.39 2.21
N ALA A 77 10.55 -11.48 2.26
CA ALA A 77 9.91 -12.06 1.08
C ALA A 77 8.96 -11.04 0.41
N GLY A 78 8.18 -10.29 1.21
CA GLY A 78 7.30 -9.23 0.70
C GLY A 78 8.07 -8.13 -0.02
N ARG A 79 9.20 -7.67 0.53
CA ARG A 79 10.05 -6.64 -0.05
C ARG A 79 10.71 -7.11 -1.36
N ASP A 80 11.17 -8.35 -1.42
CA ASP A 80 11.73 -8.92 -2.65
C ASP A 80 10.67 -9.02 -3.75
N ARG A 81 9.43 -9.33 -3.39
CA ARG A 81 8.32 -9.33 -4.33
C ARG A 81 8.00 -7.92 -4.82
N LEU A 82 7.96 -6.94 -3.92
CA LEU A 82 7.74 -5.54 -4.29
C LEU A 82 8.84 -5.01 -5.22
N ARG A 83 10.12 -5.37 -4.98
CA ARG A 83 11.23 -5.01 -5.88
C ARG A 83 11.02 -5.56 -7.29
N ARG A 84 10.65 -6.84 -7.41
CA ARG A 84 10.36 -7.43 -8.74
C ARG A 84 9.21 -6.72 -9.44
N LEU A 85 8.14 -6.39 -8.73
CA LEU A 85 7.02 -5.64 -9.29
C LEU A 85 7.49 -4.28 -9.84
N MET A 86 8.34 -3.57 -9.12
CA MET A 86 8.87 -2.26 -9.53
C MET A 86 9.86 -2.33 -10.70
N GLN A 87 10.34 -3.51 -11.08
CA GLN A 87 11.16 -3.68 -12.30
C GLN A 87 10.33 -3.73 -13.59
N ARG A 88 9.01 -3.84 -13.51
CA ARG A 88 8.15 -3.83 -14.70
C ARG A 88 8.27 -2.50 -15.43
N PRO A 89 8.16 -2.49 -16.78
CA PRO A 89 8.40 -1.28 -17.60
C PRO A 89 7.62 -0.05 -17.15
N ALA A 90 6.36 -0.22 -16.77
CA ALA A 90 5.49 0.87 -16.34
C ALA A 90 5.93 1.53 -15.02
N TYR A 91 6.59 0.78 -14.13
CA TYR A 91 6.95 1.28 -12.80
C TYR A 91 8.40 1.74 -12.70
N ARG A 92 9.35 1.02 -13.34
CA ARG A 92 10.79 1.31 -13.20
C ARG A 92 11.20 2.72 -13.60
N ALA A 93 10.39 3.38 -14.44
CA ALA A 93 10.64 4.75 -14.91
C ALA A 93 10.19 5.83 -13.92
N LEU A 94 9.36 5.48 -12.92
CA LEU A 94 8.79 6.44 -11.99
C LEU A 94 9.84 7.02 -11.05
N SER A 95 9.73 8.33 -10.77
CA SER A 95 10.60 9.01 -9.81
C SER A 95 10.44 8.46 -8.39
N ALA A 96 9.22 8.07 -8.00
CA ALA A 96 8.94 7.42 -6.72
C ALA A 96 9.76 6.14 -6.51
N VAL A 97 9.93 5.33 -7.56
CA VAL A 97 10.74 4.09 -7.49
C VAL A 97 12.21 4.40 -7.29
N ARG A 98 12.73 5.40 -8.01
CA ARG A 98 14.13 5.85 -7.84
C ARG A 98 14.39 6.48 -6.48
N ALA A 99 13.39 7.14 -5.90
CA ALA A 99 13.46 7.77 -4.59
C ALA A 99 13.15 6.83 -3.42
N GLY A 100 12.85 5.54 -3.68
CA GLY A 100 12.47 4.57 -2.65
C GLY A 100 11.08 4.83 -2.01
N ARG A 101 10.29 5.75 -2.58
CA ARG A 101 8.96 6.11 -2.07
C ARG A 101 7.88 5.14 -2.58
N VAL A 102 8.13 3.86 -2.35
CA VAL A 102 7.24 2.75 -2.71
C VAL A 102 6.90 1.96 -1.47
N HIS A 103 5.62 1.82 -1.20
CA HIS A 103 5.12 1.18 0.00
C HIS A 103 4.07 0.13 -0.35
N ALA A 104 3.94 -0.88 0.49
CA ALA A 104 2.90 -1.88 0.38
C ALA A 104 2.13 -1.99 1.70
N ILE A 105 0.81 -2.12 1.61
CA ILE A 105 -0.09 -2.18 2.75
C ILE A 105 -1.07 -3.34 2.62
N TRP A 106 -1.46 -3.93 3.74
CA TRP A 106 -2.39 -5.05 3.78
C TRP A 106 -3.76 -4.66 3.22
N HIS A 107 -4.20 -5.38 2.19
CA HIS A 107 -5.40 -5.06 1.43
C HIS A 107 -6.68 -5.01 2.28
N PRO A 108 -6.96 -5.94 3.22
CA PRO A 108 -8.20 -5.90 3.99
C PRO A 108 -8.38 -4.67 4.91
N PHE A 109 -7.39 -3.79 5.06
CA PHE A 109 -7.57 -2.57 5.87
C PHE A 109 -8.72 -1.67 5.40
N TYR A 110 -9.08 -1.71 4.11
CA TYR A 110 -10.17 -0.87 3.59
C TYR A 110 -11.57 -1.26 4.13
N ASP A 111 -11.71 -2.50 4.59
CA ASP A 111 -13.01 -3.10 4.98
C ASP A 111 -12.95 -3.72 6.38
N ASN A 112 -12.26 -3.08 7.32
CA ASN A 112 -12.23 -3.56 8.69
C ASN A 112 -12.10 -2.41 9.71
N PRO A 113 -12.38 -2.66 11.01
CA PRO A 113 -12.30 -1.66 12.07
C PRO A 113 -10.91 -1.04 12.28
N TYR A 114 -9.86 -1.61 11.70
CA TYR A 114 -8.48 -1.12 11.81
C TYR A 114 -8.10 -0.08 10.74
N TYR A 115 -9.06 0.39 9.96
CA TYR A 115 -8.90 1.42 8.94
C TYR A 115 -8.08 2.64 9.45
N PHE A 116 -8.32 3.08 10.68
CA PHE A 116 -7.59 4.21 11.27
C PHE A 116 -6.09 3.95 11.45
N ILE A 117 -5.67 2.69 11.62
CA ILE A 117 -4.25 2.31 11.66
C ILE A 117 -3.62 2.48 10.26
N ALA A 118 -4.33 2.02 9.23
CA ALA A 118 -3.91 2.23 7.84
C ALA A 118 -3.82 3.72 7.50
N LEU A 119 -4.79 4.52 7.95
CA LEU A 119 -4.78 5.97 7.79
C LEU A 119 -3.53 6.61 8.40
N GLN A 120 -3.16 6.24 9.63
CA GLN A 120 -1.93 6.72 10.27
C GLN A 120 -0.69 6.33 9.47
N ARG A 121 -0.63 5.10 8.95
CA ARG A 121 0.52 4.61 8.19
C ARG A 121 0.65 5.35 6.87
N VAL A 122 -0.43 5.51 6.12
CA VAL A 122 -0.44 6.22 4.83
C VAL A 122 -0.11 7.70 5.02
N ALA A 123 -0.70 8.36 6.02
CA ALA A 123 -0.38 9.76 6.34
C ALA A 123 1.12 9.95 6.64
N LYS A 124 1.75 9.01 7.38
CA LYS A 124 3.18 9.06 7.65
C LYS A 124 4.03 8.87 6.39
N TRP A 125 3.62 8.04 5.45
CA TRP A 125 4.32 7.87 4.18
C TRP A 125 4.19 9.07 3.24
N LEU A 126 3.01 9.68 3.21
CA LEU A 126 2.77 10.86 2.37
C LEU A 126 3.44 12.12 2.92
N HIS A 127 3.44 12.28 4.25
CA HIS A 127 3.90 13.48 4.94
C HIS A 127 4.87 13.14 6.09
N PRO A 128 6.05 12.55 5.82
CA PRO A 128 6.95 12.01 6.85
C PRO A 128 7.37 13.05 7.88
N ASP A 129 7.66 14.28 7.46
CA ASP A 129 8.09 15.35 8.36
C ASP A 129 6.96 15.78 9.32
N ARG A 130 5.74 15.86 8.81
CA ARG A 130 4.55 16.25 9.58
C ARG A 130 4.17 15.21 10.63
N PHE A 131 4.35 13.93 10.33
CA PHE A 131 3.99 12.80 11.17
C PHE A 131 5.22 12.03 11.69
N ALA A 132 6.36 12.70 11.87
CA ALA A 132 7.60 12.06 12.32
C ALA A 132 7.42 11.31 13.66
N SER A 133 6.69 11.88 14.61
CA SER A 133 6.44 11.28 15.92
C SER A 133 5.33 10.21 15.96
N LEU A 134 4.58 10.06 14.87
CA LEU A 134 3.50 9.07 14.79
C LEU A 134 4.08 7.66 14.66
N ASP A 135 3.65 6.72 15.52
CA ASP A 135 4.04 5.31 15.47
C ASP A 135 2.80 4.40 15.27
N PRO A 136 2.43 4.12 14.03
CA PRO A 136 1.30 3.23 13.73
C PRO A 136 1.49 1.80 14.24
N ASP A 137 2.73 1.31 14.33
CA ASP A 137 3.03 0.00 14.89
C ASP A 137 2.77 -0.03 16.40
N ALA A 138 3.15 1.01 17.13
CA ALA A 138 2.85 1.13 18.55
C ALA A 138 1.34 1.21 18.79
N THR A 139 0.62 2.02 17.99
CA THR A 139 -0.84 2.14 18.07
C THR A 139 -1.51 0.77 17.84
N PHE A 140 -1.04 0.01 16.85
CA PHE A 140 -1.64 -1.29 16.54
C PHE A 140 -1.30 -2.35 17.61
N ARG A 141 -0.08 -2.34 18.13
CA ARG A 141 0.29 -3.21 19.29
C ARG A 141 -0.57 -2.91 20.52
N GLU A 142 -0.80 -1.63 20.81
CA GLU A 142 -1.67 -1.23 21.94
C GLU A 142 -3.12 -1.69 21.72
N LEU A 143 -3.65 -1.55 20.50
CA LEU A 143 -4.98 -2.04 20.16
C LEU A 143 -5.13 -3.54 20.45
N HIS A 144 -4.16 -4.35 19.99
CA HIS A 144 -4.16 -5.79 20.25
C HIS A 144 -4.06 -6.10 21.74
N ALA A 145 -3.14 -5.45 22.44
CA ALA A 145 -2.91 -5.72 23.86
C ALA A 145 -4.11 -5.40 24.75
N ARG A 146 -4.91 -4.39 24.38
CA ARG A 146 -6.01 -3.89 25.22
C ARG A 146 -7.38 -4.42 24.83
N PHE A 147 -7.60 -4.70 23.57
CA PHE A 147 -8.96 -4.89 23.05
C PHE A 147 -9.15 -6.16 22.25
N LEU A 148 -8.09 -6.86 21.87
CA LEU A 148 -8.20 -8.04 21.01
C LEU A 148 -7.74 -9.31 21.76
N PRO A 149 -8.40 -10.46 21.53
CA PRO A 149 -8.06 -11.73 22.18
C PRO A 149 -6.81 -12.41 21.58
N VAL A 150 -6.23 -11.82 20.53
CA VAL A 150 -5.07 -12.37 19.81
C VAL A 150 -3.88 -11.43 19.90
N PRO A 151 -2.65 -11.94 20.07
CA PRO A 151 -1.46 -11.10 20.12
C PRO A 151 -1.21 -10.42 18.76
N TYR A 152 -0.61 -9.23 18.80
CA TYR A 152 -0.14 -8.55 17.60
C TYR A 152 0.95 -9.37 16.91
N GLN A 153 0.83 -9.46 15.59
CA GLN A 153 1.88 -10.00 14.70
C GLN A 153 2.20 -8.96 13.63
N PRO A 154 3.48 -8.65 13.36
CA PRO A 154 3.85 -7.73 12.28
C PRO A 154 3.56 -8.31 10.90
N GLY A 155 3.73 -7.51 9.85
CA GLY A 155 3.60 -7.96 8.46
C GLY A 155 2.49 -7.27 7.66
N TYR A 156 1.83 -6.27 8.24
CA TYR A 156 0.72 -5.56 7.59
C TYR A 156 1.16 -4.52 6.55
N TRP A 157 2.42 -4.11 6.57
CA TRP A 157 2.99 -3.13 5.64
C TRP A 157 4.50 -3.29 5.53
N LEU A 158 5.03 -2.74 4.44
CA LEU A 158 6.48 -2.62 4.22
C LEU A 158 6.77 -1.47 3.25
N SER A 159 8.01 -1.03 3.23
CA SER A 159 8.54 -0.11 2.22
C SER A 159 9.60 -0.80 1.39
N LEU A 160 9.81 -0.32 0.16
CA LEU A 160 10.79 -0.87 -0.77
C LEU A 160 12.21 -0.73 -0.20
N ASP A 161 12.54 0.48 0.26
CA ASP A 161 13.72 0.73 1.05
C ASP A 161 13.34 0.71 2.53
N ASN A 162 14.20 0.16 3.35
CA ASN A 162 13.98 0.15 4.79
C ASN A 162 14.22 1.60 5.28
N PRO A 163 13.21 2.32 5.82
CA PRO A 163 13.46 3.62 6.43
C PRO A 163 14.28 3.48 7.71
#